data_d4e8e6edd5382b79cf4de3c8bb2a313d
#
_entry.id   d4e8e6edd5382b79cf4de3c8bb2a313d
#
_cell.length_a   1.000
_cell.length_b   1.000
_cell.length_c   1.000
_cell.angle_alpha   90.00
_cell.angle_beta   90.00
_cell.angle_gamma   90.00
#
_symmetry.space_group_name_H-M   'P 1'
#
loop_
_entity.id
_entity.type
_entity.pdbx_description
1 polymer ?
#
loop_
_entity_poly.entity_id
_entity_poly.type
_entity_poly.pdbx_seq_one_letter_code
_entity_poly.pdbx_strand_id
1 'polypeptide(L)'
;MTGRARDARPIAAAPHMVWAVLFIIAPLIFVAVYSFRGADGGFSFENFAALGDYTDAFVRSASYSLIATVICLVIGYPLAYAISLCSPRAQRVLIMMVMLPMWINFLIRTYAIMKLLEDTGFINGTLQKIFGEDFELHMINTPGAVIFGMVYDYLPYMVLPIYTVLSKIDPKLGEAAADLGCSKVQTLFRVTLPLSVSGVVSGITMVFVPSISTFYISQKLGGGQYLLIGDAIETAFASTSTYSVGAAMSLVLMVIVLISTFVMNRFDKDSSKGGVVV
;
A
#
# COMPACT_ATOMS: atom_id res chain seq x y z
N MET A 1 20.33 -17.47 42.80
CA MET A 1 21.20 -17.37 41.59
C MET A 1 20.40 -16.88 40.38
N THR A 2 19.95 -15.62 40.37
CA THR A 2 19.05 -15.07 39.29
C THR A 2 19.50 -13.69 38.75
N GLY A 3 20.80 -13.33 39.01
CA GLY A 3 21.28 -11.97 38.69
C GLY A 3 21.98 -11.76 37.33
N ARG A 4 22.32 -12.81 36.53
CA ARG A 4 23.18 -12.66 35.35
C ARG A 4 22.47 -12.68 34.00
N ALA A 5 21.18 -12.97 33.95
CA ALA A 5 20.44 -13.04 32.67
C ALA A 5 19.92 -11.66 32.15
N ARG A 6 19.96 -10.62 32.99
CA ARG A 6 19.48 -9.27 32.61
C ARG A 6 20.49 -8.45 31.82
N ASP A 7 21.78 -8.68 31.96
CA ASP A 7 22.85 -7.86 31.35
C ASP A 7 23.26 -8.30 29.93
N ALA A 8 22.87 -9.48 29.49
CA ALA A 8 23.20 -9.97 28.12
C ALA A 8 22.24 -9.51 27.04
N ARG A 9 21.06 -9.00 27.41
CA ARG A 9 20.04 -8.55 26.43
C ARG A 9 20.48 -7.38 25.55
N PRO A 10 21.14 -6.32 26.05
CA PRO A 10 21.62 -5.23 25.20
C PRO A 10 22.75 -5.68 24.26
N ILE A 11 23.62 -6.61 24.69
CA ILE A 11 24.71 -7.13 23.85
C ILE A 11 24.17 -7.97 22.69
N ALA A 12 23.13 -8.78 22.92
CA ALA A 12 22.48 -9.56 21.88
C ALA A 12 21.72 -8.69 20.87
N ALA A 13 21.25 -7.50 21.28
CA ALA A 13 20.60 -6.52 20.39
C ALA A 13 21.60 -5.63 19.62
N ALA A 14 22.87 -5.56 20.05
CA ALA A 14 23.87 -4.67 19.46
C ALA A 14 24.07 -4.82 17.94
N PRO A 15 24.15 -6.03 17.35
CA PRO A 15 24.28 -6.17 15.90
C PRO A 15 23.08 -5.57 15.15
N HIS A 16 21.85 -5.74 15.68
CA HIS A 16 20.65 -5.15 15.08
C HIS A 16 20.65 -3.62 15.21
N MET A 17 21.09 -3.09 16.34
CA MET A 17 21.19 -1.63 16.54
C MET A 17 22.20 -1.00 15.59
N VAL A 18 23.38 -1.62 15.43
CA VAL A 18 24.42 -1.16 14.46
C VAL A 18 23.86 -1.19 13.03
N TRP A 19 23.18 -2.28 12.66
CA TRP A 19 22.55 -2.39 11.35
C TRP A 19 21.49 -1.29 11.15
N ALA A 20 20.61 -1.07 12.11
CA ALA A 20 19.58 -0.04 12.04
C ALA A 20 20.17 1.38 11.93
N VAL A 21 21.24 1.67 12.65
CA VAL A 21 21.94 2.97 12.58
C VAL A 21 22.55 3.17 11.19
N LEU A 22 23.25 2.17 10.64
CA LEU A 22 23.95 2.30 9.37
C LEU A 22 23.01 2.31 8.16
N PHE A 23 21.94 1.51 8.17
CA PHE A 23 21.09 1.29 6.99
C PHE A 23 19.73 2.00 7.06
N ILE A 24 19.30 2.49 8.21
CA ILE A 24 18.06 3.24 8.37
C ILE A 24 18.37 4.68 8.78
N ILE A 25 19.04 4.89 9.92
CA ILE A 25 19.20 6.23 10.48
C ILE A 25 20.17 7.07 9.64
N ALA A 26 21.31 6.53 9.23
CA ALA A 26 22.29 7.28 8.47
C ALA A 26 21.73 7.77 7.11
N PRO A 27 21.08 6.94 6.26
CA PRO A 27 20.44 7.44 5.04
C PRO A 27 19.37 8.50 5.30
N LEU A 28 18.56 8.37 6.34
CA LEU A 28 17.56 9.39 6.70
C LEU A 28 18.20 10.72 7.10
N ILE A 29 19.32 10.68 7.84
CA ILE A 29 20.09 11.88 8.17
C ILE A 29 20.65 12.51 6.90
N PHE A 30 21.19 11.73 5.96
CA PHE A 30 21.69 12.23 4.69
C PHE A 30 20.57 12.93 3.90
N VAL A 31 19.41 12.31 3.73
CA VAL A 31 18.24 12.93 3.08
C VAL A 31 17.86 14.22 3.79
N ALA A 32 17.79 14.25 5.13
CA ALA A 32 17.48 15.44 5.88
C ALA A 32 18.54 16.54 5.69
N VAL A 33 19.82 16.23 5.72
CA VAL A 33 20.90 17.21 5.52
C VAL A 33 20.86 17.78 4.09
N TYR A 34 20.71 16.91 3.08
CA TYR A 34 20.67 17.36 1.68
C TYR A 34 19.42 18.17 1.37
N SER A 35 18.27 17.89 2.02
CA SER A 35 17.04 18.68 1.81
C SER A 35 17.17 20.14 2.19
N PHE A 36 18.06 20.46 3.17
CA PHE A 36 18.32 21.84 3.61
C PHE A 36 19.63 22.42 3.03
N ARG A 37 20.31 21.70 2.11
CA ARG A 37 21.54 22.17 1.52
C ARG A 37 21.24 23.02 0.27
N GLY A 38 21.51 24.32 0.34
CA GLY A 38 21.42 25.24 -0.80
C GLY A 38 22.50 25.02 -1.85
N ALA A 39 22.38 25.71 -2.99
CA ALA A 39 23.34 25.64 -4.09
C ALA A 39 24.77 26.06 -3.65
N ASP A 40 24.88 26.97 -2.71
CA ASP A 40 26.15 27.46 -2.15
C ASP A 40 26.73 26.51 -1.07
N GLY A 41 26.08 25.38 -0.80
CA GLY A 41 26.48 24.43 0.24
C GLY A 41 26.08 24.85 1.68
N GLY A 42 25.46 26.01 1.86
CA GLY A 42 24.92 26.52 3.11
C GLY A 42 23.52 25.96 3.43
N PHE A 43 23.00 26.33 4.59
CA PHE A 43 21.62 26.00 4.99
C PHE A 43 20.63 26.88 4.23
N SER A 44 19.68 26.29 3.51
CA SER A 44 18.68 27.01 2.71
C SER A 44 17.34 26.26 2.69
N PHE A 45 16.25 27.02 2.52
CA PHE A 45 14.90 26.48 2.27
C PHE A 45 14.52 26.51 0.77
N GLU A 46 15.44 26.87 -0.13
CA GLU A 46 15.17 26.97 -1.58
C GLU A 46 14.63 25.67 -2.17
N ASN A 47 15.16 24.51 -1.72
CA ASN A 47 14.68 23.20 -2.17
C ASN A 47 13.22 22.97 -1.84
N PHE A 48 12.74 23.51 -0.71
CA PHE A 48 11.33 23.42 -0.33
C PHE A 48 10.45 24.39 -1.12
N ALA A 49 10.98 25.55 -1.51
CA ALA A 49 10.26 26.46 -2.39
C ALA A 49 10.05 25.85 -3.78
N ALA A 50 11.03 25.10 -4.30
CA ALA A 50 10.93 24.37 -5.57
C ALA A 50 9.88 23.25 -5.56
N LEU A 51 9.38 22.81 -4.38
CA LEU A 51 8.32 21.81 -4.31
C LEU A 51 6.98 22.32 -4.88
N GLY A 52 6.80 23.63 -5.01
CA GLY A 52 5.64 24.21 -5.66
C GLY A 52 5.38 23.62 -7.06
N ASP A 53 6.44 23.37 -7.82
CA ASP A 53 6.39 22.80 -9.17
C ASP A 53 5.95 21.32 -9.19
N TYR A 54 6.04 20.63 -8.07
CA TYR A 54 5.69 19.21 -7.92
C TYR A 54 4.37 18.99 -7.18
N THR A 55 3.62 20.04 -6.88
CA THR A 55 2.33 19.95 -6.16
C THR A 55 1.36 19.00 -6.87
N ASP A 56 1.28 19.05 -8.20
CA ASP A 56 0.43 18.18 -9.00
C ASP A 56 0.82 16.70 -8.85
N ALA A 57 2.12 16.40 -8.75
CA ALA A 57 2.61 15.05 -8.53
C ALA A 57 2.23 14.52 -7.14
N PHE A 58 2.32 15.36 -6.09
CA PHE A 58 1.85 15.02 -4.74
C PHE A 58 0.35 14.73 -4.70
N VAL A 59 -0.47 15.65 -5.25
CA VAL A 59 -1.93 15.52 -5.29
C VAL A 59 -2.34 14.28 -6.10
N ARG A 60 -1.71 14.05 -7.25
CA ARG A 60 -1.97 12.90 -8.11
C ARG A 60 -1.61 11.59 -7.40
N SER A 61 -0.45 11.51 -6.75
CA SER A 61 -0.04 10.34 -5.98
C SER A 61 -1.02 10.04 -4.85
N ALA A 62 -1.40 11.04 -4.07
CA ALA A 62 -2.36 10.88 -2.99
C ALA A 62 -3.73 10.42 -3.53
N SER A 63 -4.21 11.02 -4.62
CA SER A 63 -5.50 10.69 -5.23
C SER A 63 -5.52 9.27 -5.78
N TYR A 64 -4.50 8.86 -6.57
CA TYR A 64 -4.46 7.53 -7.16
C TYR A 64 -4.29 6.45 -6.10
N SER A 65 -3.45 6.71 -5.08
CA SER A 65 -3.28 5.79 -3.95
C SER A 65 -4.56 5.63 -3.14
N LEU A 66 -5.29 6.73 -2.92
CA LEU A 66 -6.57 6.67 -2.22
C LEU A 66 -7.61 5.87 -3.03
N ILE A 67 -7.74 6.14 -4.33
CA ILE A 67 -8.65 5.41 -5.22
C ILE A 67 -8.29 3.93 -5.27
N ALA A 68 -7.01 3.60 -5.45
CA ALA A 68 -6.54 2.21 -5.45
C ALA A 68 -6.84 1.51 -4.11
N THR A 69 -6.62 2.21 -2.98
CA THR A 69 -6.91 1.68 -1.64
C THR A 69 -8.40 1.41 -1.45
N VAL A 70 -9.27 2.32 -1.89
CA VAL A 70 -10.73 2.14 -1.82
C VAL A 70 -11.17 0.96 -2.69
N ILE A 71 -10.65 0.83 -3.91
CA ILE A 71 -10.96 -0.30 -4.79
C ILE A 71 -10.46 -1.61 -4.16
N CYS A 72 -9.22 -1.63 -3.62
CA CYS A 72 -8.69 -2.79 -2.90
C CYS A 72 -9.57 -3.18 -1.71
N LEU A 73 -10.13 -2.21 -0.98
CA LEU A 73 -11.03 -2.47 0.14
C LEU A 73 -12.36 -3.06 -0.33
N VAL A 74 -12.97 -2.46 -1.36
CA VAL A 74 -14.26 -2.90 -1.92
C VAL A 74 -14.18 -4.32 -2.48
N ILE A 75 -13.05 -4.70 -3.09
CA ILE A 75 -12.81 -6.05 -3.61
C ILE A 75 -12.28 -6.98 -2.52
N GLY A 76 -11.34 -6.51 -1.72
CA GLY A 76 -10.59 -7.31 -0.76
C GLY A 76 -11.42 -7.72 0.45
N TYR A 77 -12.31 -6.85 0.95
CA TYR A 77 -13.14 -7.20 2.10
C TYR A 77 -14.13 -8.34 1.81
N PRO A 78 -14.95 -8.29 0.73
CA PRO A 78 -15.82 -9.41 0.38
C PRO A 78 -15.04 -10.71 0.10
N LEU A 79 -13.87 -10.60 -0.55
CA LEU A 79 -13.01 -11.75 -0.82
C LEU A 79 -12.49 -12.37 0.48
N ALA A 80 -11.94 -11.57 1.39
CA ALA A 80 -11.46 -12.02 2.70
C ALA A 80 -12.60 -12.64 3.54
N TYR A 81 -13.79 -12.04 3.51
CA TYR A 81 -14.98 -12.54 4.18
C TYR A 81 -15.42 -13.89 3.61
N ALA A 82 -15.51 -14.02 2.28
CA ALA A 82 -15.86 -15.29 1.63
C ALA A 82 -14.85 -16.39 1.99
N ILE A 83 -13.56 -16.07 1.99
CA ILE A 83 -12.51 -17.03 2.38
C ILE A 83 -12.68 -17.45 3.86
N SER A 84 -12.98 -16.51 4.75
CA SER A 84 -13.13 -16.80 6.20
C SER A 84 -14.29 -17.78 6.51
N LEU A 85 -15.30 -17.84 5.64
CA LEU A 85 -16.43 -18.76 5.76
C LEU A 85 -16.16 -20.16 5.21
N CYS A 86 -15.04 -20.37 4.53
CA CYS A 86 -14.68 -21.67 3.96
C CYS A 86 -14.13 -22.64 5.02
N SER A 87 -14.00 -23.92 4.66
CA SER A 87 -13.36 -24.90 5.52
C SER A 87 -11.86 -24.58 5.74
N PRO A 88 -11.23 -24.98 6.87
CA PRO A 88 -9.83 -24.65 7.16
C PRO A 88 -8.82 -25.09 6.11
N ARG A 89 -9.14 -26.15 5.34
CA ARG A 89 -8.32 -26.60 4.21
C ARG A 89 -8.44 -25.64 3.03
N ALA A 90 -9.68 -25.26 2.69
CA ALA A 90 -9.96 -24.32 1.61
C ALA A 90 -9.37 -22.92 1.91
N GLN A 91 -9.51 -22.44 3.14
CA GLN A 91 -8.92 -21.16 3.56
C GLN A 91 -7.41 -21.09 3.28
N ARG A 92 -6.66 -22.13 3.66
CA ARG A 92 -5.20 -22.19 3.40
C ARG A 92 -4.86 -22.14 1.93
N VAL A 93 -5.60 -22.87 1.09
CA VAL A 93 -5.37 -22.89 -0.36
C VAL A 93 -5.74 -21.56 -0.99
N LEU A 94 -6.89 -20.97 -0.64
CA LEU A 94 -7.37 -19.71 -1.20
C LEU A 94 -6.47 -18.53 -0.82
N ILE A 95 -6.02 -18.46 0.44
CA ILE A 95 -5.06 -17.42 0.85
C ILE A 95 -3.71 -17.59 0.12
N MET A 96 -3.25 -18.84 -0.05
CA MET A 96 -2.03 -19.09 -0.83
C MET A 96 -2.21 -18.62 -2.28
N MET A 97 -3.36 -18.87 -2.91
CA MET A 97 -3.66 -18.40 -4.27
C MET A 97 -3.69 -16.87 -4.37
N VAL A 98 -4.27 -16.17 -3.38
CA VAL A 98 -4.27 -14.70 -3.32
C VAL A 98 -2.85 -14.16 -3.20
N MET A 99 -1.97 -14.85 -2.46
CA MET A 99 -0.59 -14.42 -2.27
C MET A 99 0.37 -14.85 -3.39
N LEU A 100 -0.02 -15.83 -4.22
CA LEU A 100 0.83 -16.38 -5.27
C LEU A 100 1.41 -15.33 -6.23
N PRO A 101 0.64 -14.31 -6.69
CA PRO A 101 1.20 -13.24 -7.52
C PRO A 101 2.35 -12.49 -6.86
N MET A 102 2.39 -12.39 -5.53
CA MET A 102 3.45 -11.68 -4.80
C MET A 102 4.81 -12.40 -4.86
N TRP A 103 4.85 -13.68 -5.17
CA TRP A 103 6.08 -14.45 -5.33
C TRP A 103 6.79 -14.15 -6.66
N ILE A 104 6.06 -13.56 -7.60
CA ILE A 104 6.65 -13.08 -8.86
C ILE A 104 7.29 -11.72 -8.60
N ASN A 105 8.46 -11.49 -9.20
CA ASN A 105 9.13 -10.20 -9.10
C ASN A 105 8.20 -9.06 -9.56
N PHE A 106 8.14 -7.99 -8.76
CA PHE A 106 7.28 -6.84 -8.97
C PHE A 106 7.45 -6.20 -10.37
N LEU A 107 8.70 -6.05 -10.85
CA LEU A 107 8.98 -5.44 -12.14
C LEU A 107 8.45 -6.30 -13.30
N ILE A 108 8.65 -7.62 -13.23
CA ILE A 108 8.17 -8.57 -14.25
C ILE A 108 6.64 -8.57 -14.27
N ARG A 109 6.00 -8.55 -13.11
CA ARG A 109 4.55 -8.52 -12.96
C ARG A 109 3.93 -7.25 -13.58
N THR A 110 4.48 -6.08 -13.24
CA THR A 110 4.04 -4.80 -13.81
C THR A 110 4.24 -4.77 -15.33
N TYR A 111 5.38 -5.30 -15.82
CA TYR A 111 5.64 -5.40 -17.26
C TYR A 111 4.67 -6.34 -17.96
N ALA A 112 4.31 -7.46 -17.35
CA ALA A 112 3.31 -8.38 -17.90
C ALA A 112 1.93 -7.71 -18.01
N ILE A 113 1.51 -6.94 -16.98
CA ILE A 113 0.27 -6.16 -17.03
C ILE A 113 0.34 -5.14 -18.16
N MET A 114 1.45 -4.42 -18.32
CA MET A 114 1.65 -3.48 -19.42
C MET A 114 1.41 -4.16 -20.76
N LYS A 115 2.03 -5.32 -21.01
CA LYS A 115 1.86 -6.09 -22.25
C LYS A 115 0.44 -6.60 -22.47
N LEU A 116 -0.30 -6.88 -21.42
CA LEU A 116 -1.72 -7.27 -21.53
C LEU A 116 -2.62 -6.10 -21.92
N LEU A 117 -2.29 -4.87 -21.44
CA LEU A 117 -3.07 -3.66 -21.66
C LEU A 117 -2.68 -2.89 -22.93
N GLU A 118 -1.55 -3.21 -23.59
CA GLU A 118 -1.15 -2.59 -24.85
C GLU A 118 -2.23 -2.72 -25.94
N ASP A 119 -2.25 -1.77 -26.89
CA ASP A 119 -3.22 -1.74 -27.98
C ASP A 119 -3.16 -3.02 -28.83
N THR A 120 -1.98 -3.61 -28.99
CA THR A 120 -1.76 -4.92 -29.62
C THR A 120 -1.74 -6.08 -28.63
N GLY A 121 -2.14 -5.83 -27.36
CA GLY A 121 -2.09 -6.80 -26.27
C GLY A 121 -3.20 -7.85 -26.35
N PHE A 122 -3.10 -8.86 -25.47
CA PHE A 122 -4.04 -9.99 -25.44
C PHE A 122 -5.49 -9.54 -25.21
N ILE A 123 -5.72 -8.49 -24.40
CA ILE A 123 -7.07 -7.99 -24.09
C ILE A 123 -7.69 -7.39 -25.36
N ASN A 124 -7.01 -6.45 -26.01
CA ASN A 124 -7.50 -5.85 -27.26
C ASN A 124 -7.67 -6.88 -28.37
N GLY A 125 -6.71 -7.80 -28.54
CA GLY A 125 -6.86 -8.87 -29.54
C GLY A 125 -8.04 -9.82 -29.27
N THR A 126 -8.44 -9.99 -28.01
CA THR A 126 -9.64 -10.76 -27.66
C THR A 126 -10.92 -9.95 -27.90
N LEU A 127 -10.91 -8.65 -27.55
CA LEU A 127 -12.04 -7.75 -27.78
C LEU A 127 -12.30 -7.55 -29.29
N GLN A 128 -11.28 -7.41 -30.13
CA GLN A 128 -11.38 -7.32 -31.56
C GLN A 128 -12.05 -8.55 -32.19
N LYS A 129 -11.74 -9.76 -31.66
CA LYS A 129 -12.41 -11.00 -32.12
C LYS A 129 -13.89 -11.05 -31.76
N ILE A 130 -14.33 -10.36 -30.70
CA ILE A 130 -15.71 -10.37 -30.20
C ILE A 130 -16.53 -9.23 -30.83
N PHE A 131 -15.94 -8.02 -30.91
CA PHE A 131 -16.64 -6.79 -31.31
C PHE A 131 -16.30 -6.28 -32.70
N GLY A 132 -15.34 -6.91 -33.41
CA GLY A 132 -14.87 -6.53 -34.73
C GLY A 132 -13.47 -5.93 -34.72
N GLU A 133 -12.80 -5.98 -35.90
CA GLU A 133 -11.39 -5.56 -36.01
C GLU A 133 -11.18 -4.05 -35.79
N ASP A 134 -12.22 -3.24 -35.95
CA ASP A 134 -12.16 -1.79 -35.70
C ASP A 134 -12.28 -1.40 -34.24
N PHE A 135 -12.51 -2.37 -33.33
CA PHE A 135 -12.65 -2.09 -31.92
C PHE A 135 -11.26 -2.00 -31.23
N GLU A 136 -10.90 -0.80 -30.78
CA GLU A 136 -9.68 -0.56 -30.05
C GLU A 136 -10.01 0.14 -28.72
N LEU A 137 -9.49 -0.41 -27.63
CA LEU A 137 -9.58 0.19 -26.30
C LEU A 137 -8.19 0.64 -25.84
N HIS A 138 -7.94 1.95 -25.90
CA HIS A 138 -6.68 2.53 -25.41
C HIS A 138 -6.64 2.51 -23.88
N MET A 139 -6.18 1.39 -23.32
CA MET A 139 -6.08 1.19 -21.86
C MET A 139 -4.76 1.68 -21.30
N ILE A 140 -3.65 1.41 -22.02
CA ILE A 140 -2.31 1.81 -21.61
C ILE A 140 -2.11 3.33 -21.65
N ASN A 141 -1.16 3.86 -20.89
CA ASN A 141 -0.85 5.29 -20.77
C ASN A 141 -2.06 6.13 -20.31
N THR A 142 -2.86 5.56 -19.41
CA THR A 142 -4.03 6.22 -18.81
C THR A 142 -3.95 6.18 -17.28
N PRO A 143 -4.61 7.12 -16.58
CA PRO A 143 -4.76 7.04 -15.12
C PRO A 143 -5.38 5.73 -14.66
N GLY A 144 -6.34 5.21 -15.45
CA GLY A 144 -7.00 3.94 -15.19
C GLY A 144 -6.03 2.75 -15.16
N ALA A 145 -5.08 2.69 -16.11
CA ALA A 145 -4.06 1.66 -16.13
C ALA A 145 -3.15 1.72 -14.91
N VAL A 146 -2.74 2.92 -14.48
CA VAL A 146 -1.91 3.10 -13.28
C VAL A 146 -2.65 2.61 -12.04
N ILE A 147 -3.92 3.03 -11.86
CA ILE A 147 -4.74 2.62 -10.73
C ILE A 147 -4.99 1.10 -10.76
N PHE A 148 -5.27 0.53 -11.94
CA PHE A 148 -5.44 -0.92 -12.11
C PHE A 148 -4.18 -1.69 -11.70
N GLY A 149 -3.00 -1.23 -12.13
CA GLY A 149 -1.72 -1.81 -11.74
C GLY A 149 -1.51 -1.75 -10.22
N MET A 150 -1.80 -0.59 -9.60
CA MET A 150 -1.75 -0.45 -8.14
C MET A 150 -2.69 -1.43 -7.42
N VAL A 151 -3.95 -1.54 -7.89
CA VAL A 151 -4.93 -2.46 -7.31
C VAL A 151 -4.44 -3.91 -7.43
N TYR A 152 -3.99 -4.32 -8.60
CA TYR A 152 -3.49 -5.68 -8.81
C TYR A 152 -2.29 -6.00 -7.90
N ASP A 153 -1.35 -5.07 -7.79
CA ASP A 153 -0.13 -5.28 -7.03
C ASP A 153 -0.36 -5.26 -5.52
N TYR A 154 -1.30 -4.43 -5.05
CA TYR A 154 -1.52 -4.21 -3.62
C TYR A 154 -2.75 -4.92 -3.03
N LEU A 155 -3.63 -5.53 -3.84
CA LEU A 155 -4.82 -6.25 -3.37
C LEU A 155 -4.51 -7.33 -2.31
N PRO A 156 -3.46 -8.16 -2.44
CA PRO A 156 -3.13 -9.16 -1.42
C PRO A 156 -2.82 -8.55 -0.04
N TYR A 157 -2.22 -7.35 0.00
CA TYR A 157 -1.94 -6.62 1.24
C TYR A 157 -3.20 -6.13 1.94
N MET A 158 -4.30 -5.93 1.20
CA MET A 158 -5.61 -5.63 1.79
C MET A 158 -6.29 -6.89 2.33
N VAL A 159 -6.27 -7.98 1.54
CA VAL A 159 -6.99 -9.23 1.86
C VAL A 159 -6.42 -9.90 3.11
N LEU A 160 -5.09 -9.98 3.23
CA LEU A 160 -4.44 -10.77 4.28
C LEU A 160 -4.74 -10.28 5.72
N PRO A 161 -4.59 -9.00 6.08
CA PRO A 161 -4.89 -8.54 7.43
C PRO A 161 -6.38 -8.64 7.74
N ILE A 162 -7.26 -8.34 6.78
CA ILE A 162 -8.72 -8.48 6.96
C ILE A 162 -9.06 -9.95 7.23
N TYR A 163 -8.60 -10.88 6.40
CA TYR A 163 -8.78 -12.30 6.61
C TYR A 163 -8.24 -12.76 7.98
N THR A 164 -7.07 -12.29 8.37
CA THR A 164 -6.44 -12.68 9.64
C THR A 164 -7.29 -12.31 10.86
N VAL A 165 -8.00 -11.19 10.80
CA VAL A 165 -8.93 -10.78 11.86
C VAL A 165 -10.23 -11.57 11.75
N LEU A 166 -10.83 -11.66 10.55
CA LEU A 166 -12.08 -12.37 10.31
C LEU A 166 -12.01 -13.85 10.72
N SER A 167 -10.90 -14.52 10.45
CA SER A 167 -10.70 -15.93 10.80
C SER A 167 -10.59 -16.21 12.30
N LYS A 168 -10.43 -15.18 13.14
CA LYS A 168 -10.38 -15.26 14.61
C LYS A 168 -11.70 -14.93 15.28
N ILE A 169 -12.70 -14.42 14.53
CA ILE A 169 -14.04 -14.14 15.06
C ILE A 169 -14.72 -15.47 15.39
N ASP A 170 -15.23 -15.60 16.61
CA ASP A 170 -15.98 -16.81 17.04
C ASP A 170 -17.25 -16.94 16.19
N PRO A 171 -17.46 -18.06 15.48
CA PRO A 171 -18.67 -18.31 14.70
C PRO A 171 -19.96 -18.19 15.54
N LYS A 172 -19.90 -18.47 16.84
CA LYS A 172 -21.05 -18.36 17.76
C LYS A 172 -21.65 -16.96 17.82
N LEU A 173 -20.86 -15.92 17.56
CA LEU A 173 -21.37 -14.54 17.49
C LEU A 173 -22.35 -14.36 16.33
N GLY A 174 -22.07 -15.02 15.19
CA GLY A 174 -22.98 -15.05 14.04
C GLY A 174 -24.24 -15.83 14.31
N GLU A 175 -24.13 -16.98 15.01
CA GLU A 175 -25.29 -17.80 15.43
C GLU A 175 -26.18 -17.05 16.40
N ALA A 176 -25.60 -16.42 17.44
CA ALA A 176 -26.36 -15.60 18.39
C ALA A 176 -27.07 -14.40 17.72
N ALA A 177 -26.44 -13.76 16.74
CA ALA A 177 -27.10 -12.72 15.96
C ALA A 177 -28.28 -13.24 15.15
N ALA A 178 -28.16 -14.45 14.58
CA ALA A 178 -29.25 -15.10 13.85
C ALA A 178 -30.41 -15.49 14.78
N ASP A 179 -30.13 -15.97 15.99
CA ASP A 179 -31.13 -16.29 17.03
C ASP A 179 -31.92 -15.03 17.47
N LEU A 180 -31.27 -13.88 17.43
CA LEU A 180 -31.91 -12.56 17.66
C LEU A 180 -32.60 -12.02 16.42
N GLY A 181 -32.78 -12.80 15.35
CA GLY A 181 -33.51 -12.45 14.14
C GLY A 181 -32.75 -11.60 13.13
N CYS A 182 -31.43 -11.48 13.25
CA CYS A 182 -30.62 -10.78 12.26
C CYS A 182 -30.49 -11.59 10.95
N SER A 183 -30.72 -10.93 9.82
CA SER A 183 -30.37 -11.50 8.52
C SER A 183 -28.84 -11.57 8.34
N LYS A 184 -28.34 -12.39 7.38
CA LYS A 184 -26.91 -12.50 7.07
C LYS A 184 -26.25 -11.14 6.79
N VAL A 185 -26.96 -10.26 6.09
CA VAL A 185 -26.49 -8.89 5.77
C VAL A 185 -26.44 -8.05 7.05
N GLN A 186 -27.44 -8.14 7.92
CA GLN A 186 -27.44 -7.43 9.20
C GLN A 186 -26.32 -7.94 10.11
N THR A 187 -26.06 -9.23 10.17
CA THR A 187 -24.94 -9.83 10.91
C THR A 187 -23.60 -9.31 10.37
N LEU A 188 -23.44 -9.24 9.04
CA LEU A 188 -22.23 -8.68 8.44
C LEU A 188 -21.97 -7.24 8.90
N PHE A 189 -22.96 -6.35 8.78
CA PHE A 189 -22.75 -4.92 9.08
C PHE A 189 -22.78 -4.59 10.58
N ARG A 190 -23.53 -5.33 11.40
CA ARG A 190 -23.69 -5.03 12.83
C ARG A 190 -22.74 -5.80 13.74
N VAL A 191 -22.22 -6.94 13.28
CA VAL A 191 -21.35 -7.81 14.10
C VAL A 191 -19.98 -7.94 13.44
N THR A 192 -19.91 -8.51 12.23
CA THR A 192 -18.65 -8.89 11.61
C THR A 192 -17.81 -7.67 11.23
N LEU A 193 -18.39 -6.66 10.58
CA LEU A 193 -17.67 -5.47 10.13
C LEU A 193 -17.08 -4.69 11.32
N PRO A 194 -17.82 -4.37 12.41
CA PRO A 194 -17.23 -3.69 13.56
C PRO A 194 -16.09 -4.48 14.23
N LEU A 195 -16.22 -5.82 14.32
CA LEU A 195 -15.18 -6.68 14.90
C LEU A 195 -13.96 -6.81 13.99
N SER A 196 -14.07 -6.53 12.69
CA SER A 196 -12.97 -6.61 11.73
C SER A 196 -12.31 -5.27 11.39
N VAL A 197 -12.71 -4.16 12.02
CA VAL A 197 -12.18 -2.81 11.75
C VAL A 197 -10.66 -2.74 11.89
N SER A 198 -10.06 -3.42 12.86
CA SER A 198 -8.60 -3.46 13.01
C SER A 198 -7.90 -4.10 11.80
N GLY A 199 -8.49 -5.16 11.22
CA GLY A 199 -8.01 -5.76 9.97
C GLY A 199 -8.14 -4.82 8.78
N VAL A 200 -9.25 -4.07 8.69
CA VAL A 200 -9.49 -3.06 7.65
C VAL A 200 -8.47 -1.93 7.75
N VAL A 201 -8.24 -1.35 8.93
CA VAL A 201 -7.27 -0.27 9.14
C VAL A 201 -5.85 -0.74 8.80
N SER A 202 -5.49 -1.94 9.22
CA SER A 202 -4.19 -2.54 8.87
C SER A 202 -4.05 -2.74 7.35
N GLY A 203 -5.09 -3.24 6.68
CA GLY A 203 -5.12 -3.41 5.22
C GLY A 203 -4.98 -2.09 4.47
N ILE A 204 -5.74 -1.06 4.88
CA ILE A 204 -5.63 0.30 4.33
C ILE A 204 -4.20 0.82 4.45
N THR A 205 -3.58 0.68 5.63
CA THR A 205 -2.20 1.12 5.85
C THR A 205 -1.22 0.39 4.95
N MET A 206 -1.34 -0.94 4.84
CA MET A 206 -0.46 -1.78 4.03
C MET A 206 -0.62 -1.55 2.51
N VAL A 207 -1.74 -0.99 2.06
CA VAL A 207 -1.95 -0.63 0.65
C VAL A 207 -1.58 0.83 0.40
N PHE A 208 -2.06 1.77 1.20
CA PHE A 208 -1.90 3.20 0.96
C PHE A 208 -0.44 3.65 1.03
N VAL A 209 0.30 3.19 2.05
CA VAL A 209 1.69 3.63 2.27
C VAL A 209 2.62 3.27 1.11
N PRO A 210 2.69 2.03 0.60
CA PRO A 210 3.52 1.73 -0.56
C PRO A 210 2.96 2.30 -1.86
N SER A 211 1.64 2.45 -2.01
CA SER A 211 1.05 2.98 -3.24
C SER A 211 1.35 4.46 -3.46
N ILE A 212 1.40 5.29 -2.41
CA ILE A 212 1.70 6.72 -2.53
C ILE A 212 3.14 6.98 -2.97
N SER A 213 4.07 6.09 -2.64
CA SER A 213 5.49 6.19 -2.99
C SER A 213 5.87 5.38 -4.23
N THR A 214 4.90 4.75 -4.91
CA THR A 214 5.19 3.97 -6.11
C THR A 214 5.68 4.85 -7.25
N PHE A 215 6.58 4.31 -8.07
CA PHE A 215 7.13 5.00 -9.26
C PHE A 215 7.11 4.09 -10.51
N TYR A 216 7.45 2.82 -10.38
CA TYR A 216 7.58 1.93 -11.52
C TYR A 216 6.25 1.63 -12.23
N ILE A 217 5.14 1.55 -11.46
CA ILE A 217 3.80 1.32 -12.01
C ILE A 217 3.39 2.50 -12.90
N SER A 218 3.57 3.74 -12.43
CA SER A 218 3.25 4.96 -13.16
C SER A 218 4.11 5.12 -14.41
N GLN A 219 5.40 4.83 -14.33
CA GLN A 219 6.29 4.86 -15.49
C GLN A 219 5.87 3.89 -16.59
N LYS A 220 5.52 2.65 -16.22
CA LYS A 220 5.20 1.60 -17.19
C LYS A 220 3.78 1.63 -17.70
N LEU A 221 2.81 1.90 -16.83
CA LEU A 221 1.39 1.90 -17.20
C LEU A 221 0.86 3.29 -17.56
N GLY A 222 1.49 4.36 -17.05
CA GLY A 222 1.14 5.75 -17.33
C GLY A 222 1.96 6.40 -18.46
N GLY A 223 2.92 5.68 -19.04
CA GLY A 223 3.73 6.14 -20.19
C GLY A 223 4.52 7.42 -19.91
N GLY A 224 4.84 7.73 -18.65
CA GLY A 224 5.55 8.95 -18.25
C GLY A 224 4.72 10.24 -18.31
N GLN A 225 3.45 10.18 -18.72
CA GLN A 225 2.56 11.36 -18.81
C GLN A 225 1.95 11.70 -17.43
N TYR A 226 1.79 10.71 -16.57
CA TYR A 226 1.16 10.84 -15.25
C TYR A 226 2.21 10.66 -14.16
N LEU A 227 3.14 11.63 -14.08
CA LEU A 227 4.18 11.65 -13.05
C LEU A 227 3.56 11.63 -11.65
N LEU A 228 3.95 10.63 -10.87
CA LEU A 228 3.68 10.54 -9.45
C LEU A 228 4.89 11.07 -8.66
N ILE A 229 4.70 11.31 -7.37
CA ILE A 229 5.78 11.84 -6.54
C ILE A 229 6.98 10.88 -6.46
N GLY A 230 6.75 9.57 -6.49
CA GLY A 230 7.83 8.57 -6.57
C GLY A 230 8.68 8.71 -7.83
N ASP A 231 8.06 8.96 -8.99
CA ASP A 231 8.76 9.21 -10.26
C ASP A 231 9.59 10.49 -10.21
N ALA A 232 9.01 11.56 -9.64
CA ALA A 232 9.69 12.85 -9.50
C ALA A 232 10.93 12.73 -8.60
N ILE A 233 10.81 11.99 -7.48
CA ILE A 233 11.91 11.73 -6.55
C ILE A 233 13.01 10.92 -7.24
N GLU A 234 12.66 9.83 -7.93
CA GLU A 234 13.64 8.99 -8.64
C GLU A 234 14.39 9.80 -9.71
N THR A 235 13.66 10.56 -10.51
CA THR A 235 14.25 11.41 -11.55
C THR A 235 15.16 12.49 -10.94
N ALA A 236 14.76 13.10 -9.83
CA ALA A 236 15.55 14.11 -9.15
C ALA A 236 16.86 13.53 -8.57
N PHE A 237 16.85 12.30 -8.07
CA PHE A 237 18.07 11.63 -7.60
C PHE A 237 18.99 11.16 -8.73
N ALA A 238 18.48 10.99 -9.94
CA ALA A 238 19.28 10.64 -11.10
C ALA A 238 20.22 11.77 -11.57
N SER A 239 19.96 13.04 -11.17
CA SER A 239 20.74 14.20 -11.54
C SER A 239 21.35 14.88 -10.32
N THR A 240 22.65 15.22 -10.40
CA THR A 240 23.35 15.95 -9.33
C THR A 240 22.82 17.34 -9.07
N SER A 241 22.26 18.01 -10.08
CA SER A 241 21.71 19.36 -9.98
C SER A 241 20.39 19.42 -9.21
N THR A 242 19.60 18.32 -9.24
CA THR A 242 18.27 18.25 -8.61
C THR A 242 18.26 17.36 -7.36
N TYR A 243 19.42 16.82 -6.97
CA TYR A 243 19.54 15.88 -5.85
C TYR A 243 18.96 16.44 -4.54
N SER A 244 19.25 17.71 -4.23
CA SER A 244 18.74 18.38 -3.01
C SER A 244 17.23 18.57 -3.04
N VAL A 245 16.65 18.85 -4.22
CA VAL A 245 15.20 18.92 -4.42
C VAL A 245 14.56 17.53 -4.23
N GLY A 246 15.18 16.49 -4.79
CA GLY A 246 14.78 15.10 -4.56
C GLY A 246 14.77 14.72 -3.07
N ALA A 247 15.80 15.16 -2.33
CA ALA A 247 15.87 14.97 -0.89
C ALA A 247 14.75 15.71 -0.15
N ALA A 248 14.43 16.96 -0.54
CA ALA A 248 13.34 17.73 0.04
C ALA A 248 11.97 17.07 -0.24
N MET A 249 11.71 16.60 -1.49
CA MET A 249 10.50 15.84 -1.83
C MET A 249 10.38 14.57 -0.99
N SER A 250 11.47 13.82 -0.84
CA SER A 250 11.50 12.59 -0.04
C SER A 250 11.19 12.84 1.44
N LEU A 251 11.74 13.94 2.00
CA LEU A 251 11.48 14.33 3.38
C LEU A 251 10.00 14.68 3.60
N VAL A 252 9.40 15.46 2.70
CA VAL A 252 7.98 15.80 2.77
C VAL A 252 7.10 14.57 2.61
N LEU A 253 7.41 13.69 1.65
CA LEU A 253 6.69 12.43 1.47
C LEU A 253 6.79 11.54 2.73
N MET A 254 7.98 11.45 3.34
CA MET A 254 8.17 10.72 4.59
C MET A 254 7.28 11.27 5.71
N VAL A 255 7.19 12.61 5.86
CA VAL A 255 6.32 13.23 6.86
C VAL A 255 4.85 12.90 6.60
N ILE A 256 4.40 12.98 5.33
CA ILE A 256 3.02 12.63 4.93
C ILE A 256 2.72 11.17 5.29
N VAL A 257 3.62 10.24 4.97
CA VAL A 257 3.49 8.81 5.29
C VAL A 257 3.44 8.56 6.79
N LEU A 258 4.31 9.23 7.57
CA LEU A 258 4.32 9.11 9.03
C LEU A 258 3.02 9.64 9.66
N ILE A 259 2.53 10.79 9.20
CA ILE A 259 1.25 11.36 9.66
C ILE A 259 0.11 10.40 9.31
N SER A 260 0.05 9.90 8.07
CA SER A 260 -0.97 8.94 7.63
C SER A 260 -0.96 7.67 8.48
N THR A 261 0.22 7.11 8.72
CA THR A 261 0.40 5.91 9.56
C THR A 261 0.01 6.18 11.01
N PHE A 262 0.38 7.35 11.55
CA PHE A 262 0.01 7.73 12.91
C PHE A 262 -1.51 7.87 13.07
N VAL A 263 -2.16 8.52 12.13
CA VAL A 263 -3.63 8.68 12.10
C VAL A 263 -4.30 7.29 12.05
N MET A 264 -3.87 6.42 11.14
CA MET A 264 -4.43 5.08 10.99
C MET A 264 -4.24 4.23 12.25
N ASN A 265 -3.06 4.26 12.87
CA ASN A 265 -2.78 3.54 14.12
C ASN A 265 -3.60 4.07 15.30
N ARG A 266 -4.01 5.33 15.28
CA ARG A 266 -4.91 5.88 16.29
C ARG A 266 -6.29 5.23 16.21
N PHE A 267 -6.81 5.08 14.99
CA PHE A 267 -8.09 4.39 14.77
C PHE A 267 -8.03 2.90 15.14
N ASP A 268 -6.93 2.21 14.91
CA ASP A 268 -6.76 0.81 15.29
C ASP A 268 -6.81 0.62 16.82
N LYS A 269 -6.13 1.47 17.58
CA LYS A 269 -6.16 1.43 19.05
C LYS A 269 -7.52 1.70 19.66
N ASP A 270 -8.29 2.61 19.09
CA ASP A 270 -9.62 2.92 19.58
C ASP A 270 -10.61 1.78 19.26
N SER A 271 -10.46 1.11 18.11
CA SER A 271 -11.25 -0.07 17.75
C SER A 271 -10.96 -1.27 18.65
N SER A 272 -9.70 -1.47 19.08
CA SER A 272 -9.33 -2.57 19.99
C SER A 272 -9.81 -2.36 21.43
N LYS A 273 -10.04 -1.11 21.85
CA LYS A 273 -10.58 -0.78 23.19
C LYS A 273 -12.11 -0.84 23.23
N GLY A 274 -12.80 -0.61 22.12
CA GLY A 274 -14.26 -0.70 22.03
C GLY A 274 -14.82 -2.13 21.98
N GLY A 275 -13.97 -3.14 21.77
CA GLY A 275 -14.36 -4.55 21.74
C GLY A 275 -14.31 -5.27 23.13
N VAL A 276 -14.01 -4.55 24.21
CA VAL A 276 -14.03 -5.11 25.57
C VAL A 276 -15.01 -4.31 26.42
N VAL A 277 -16.29 -4.43 26.07
CA VAL A 277 -17.40 -4.16 27.01
C VAL A 277 -18.45 -5.23 26.76
N VAL A 278 -18.27 -6.38 27.33
CA VAL A 278 -19.28 -7.19 28.05
C VAL A 278 -18.53 -8.18 28.93
#